data_375cbc329e3f3b1369a29755636133df
#
_entry.id   375cbc329e3f3b1369a29755636133df
#
_cell.length_a   1.000
_cell.length_b   1.000
_cell.length_c   1.000
_cell.angle_alpha   90.00
_cell.angle_beta   90.00
_cell.angle_gamma   90.00
#
_symmetry.space_group_name_H-M   'P 1'
#
loop_
_entity.id
_entity.type
_entity.pdbx_description
1 polymer ?
#
loop_
_entity_poly.entity_id
_entity_poly.type
_entity_poly.pdbx_seq_one_letter_code
_entity_poly.pdbx_strand_id
1 'polypeptide(L)'
;MTGQLQFKPNKSGIKPSSSVGGAINIDMSKSEGAGVVVYSNNDTSDGPLMSLRTGKETFNKSALFVDYKGTTNAVNIVMRQPTTPNFSSALNITSDNENGSAMQLRGSEKALGTLKITHENPNVEAKYDENATALSIDIVKKQKGGKGTAAQGIYINSTSGTTGKLLRIRNLSDDKFYVKSDGGFYAKETSQIDGNLKLKDPTANDHAATKAYVDKAISELKKLILKNRLRRINEQRPNTYFRRVKPRYW
;
A
#
# COMPACT_ATOMS: atom_id res chain seq x y z
N MET A 1 18.70 15.83 46.88
CA MET A 1 19.41 14.53 46.86
C MET A 1 19.67 14.14 45.42
N THR A 2 20.91 14.22 44.97
CA THR A 2 21.36 13.69 43.69
C THR A 2 21.85 12.27 43.93
N GLY A 3 20.97 11.33 44.09
CA GLY A 3 21.32 9.92 44.32
C GLY A 3 21.03 9.09 43.10
N GLN A 4 22.07 8.56 42.45
CA GLN A 4 21.95 7.57 41.38
C GLN A 4 21.94 6.18 42.02
N LEU A 5 20.88 5.42 41.83
CA LEU A 5 20.85 3.99 42.17
C LEU A 5 21.46 3.19 41.02
N GLN A 6 22.67 2.62 41.24
CA GLN A 6 23.34 1.78 40.25
C GLN A 6 23.29 0.33 40.66
N PHE A 7 22.69 -0.51 39.81
CA PHE A 7 22.84 -1.95 39.89
C PHE A 7 24.02 -2.39 39.02
N LYS A 8 25.13 -2.78 39.63
CA LYS A 8 26.28 -3.37 38.92
C LYS A 8 26.28 -4.88 39.19
N PRO A 9 25.72 -5.70 38.27
CA PRO A 9 25.79 -7.14 38.46
C PRO A 9 27.26 -7.56 38.41
N ASN A 10 27.66 -8.36 39.38
CA ASN A 10 29.01 -8.90 39.51
C ASN A 10 29.31 -9.81 38.31
N LYS A 11 30.56 -9.92 37.87
CA LYS A 11 30.99 -10.77 36.72
C LYS A 11 30.70 -12.25 36.88
N SER A 12 30.56 -12.74 38.12
CA SER A 12 30.04 -14.10 38.41
C SER A 12 28.51 -14.06 38.27
N GLY A 13 28.06 -14.14 37.03
CA GLY A 13 26.65 -13.99 36.70
C GLY A 13 25.77 -14.86 37.57
N ILE A 14 24.76 -14.26 38.15
CA ILE A 14 23.59 -14.98 38.61
C ILE A 14 23.08 -15.77 37.40
N LYS A 15 23.44 -17.04 37.30
CA LYS A 15 22.80 -17.93 36.32
C LYS A 15 21.36 -18.08 36.80
N PRO A 16 20.37 -17.62 36.05
CA PRO A 16 18.99 -17.88 36.43
C PRO A 16 18.81 -19.41 36.42
N SER A 17 18.51 -19.98 37.55
CA SER A 17 18.18 -21.39 37.66
C SER A 17 16.76 -21.71 37.19
N SER A 18 16.04 -20.72 36.71
CA SER A 18 14.69 -20.83 36.21
C SER A 18 14.46 -19.83 35.07
N SER A 19 13.39 -19.98 34.32
CA SER A 19 12.99 -19.16 33.16
C SER A 19 12.78 -17.65 33.44
N VAL A 20 12.91 -17.21 34.67
CA VAL A 20 12.73 -15.85 35.13
C VAL A 20 14.01 -15.37 35.80
N GLY A 21 14.89 -14.72 35.08
CA GLY A 21 16.14 -14.18 35.58
C GLY A 21 16.36 -12.73 35.14
N GLY A 22 16.68 -11.85 36.08
CA GLY A 22 16.99 -10.44 35.82
C GLY A 22 17.63 -9.81 37.05
N ALA A 23 18.29 -8.67 36.87
CA ALA A 23 18.81 -7.87 37.96
C ALA A 23 17.70 -7.27 38.86
N ILE A 24 16.54 -7.03 38.27
CA ILE A 24 15.31 -6.60 38.96
C ILE A 24 14.19 -7.52 38.50
N ASN A 25 13.54 -8.19 39.42
CA ASN A 25 12.35 -9.00 39.22
C ASN A 25 11.23 -8.44 40.11
N ILE A 26 10.10 -8.07 39.48
CA ILE A 26 8.92 -7.58 40.20
C ILE A 26 7.79 -8.58 39.94
N ASP A 27 7.45 -9.36 40.96
CA ASP A 27 6.34 -10.32 40.92
C ASP A 27 5.06 -9.65 41.41
N MET A 28 4.11 -9.45 40.49
CA MET A 28 2.81 -8.82 40.74
C MET A 28 1.67 -9.86 40.89
N SER A 29 1.97 -11.15 41.03
CA SER A 29 0.96 -12.19 41.01
C SER A 29 -0.11 -12.07 42.11
N LYS A 30 0.14 -11.28 43.16
CA LYS A 30 -0.78 -11.00 44.29
C LYS A 30 -1.12 -9.53 44.44
N SER A 31 -0.89 -8.72 43.47
CA SER A 31 -1.08 -7.27 43.51
C SER A 31 -1.95 -6.77 42.36
N GLU A 32 -2.77 -5.75 42.61
CA GLU A 32 -3.66 -5.14 41.61
C GLU A 32 -3.08 -3.84 41.00
N GLY A 33 -1.96 -3.35 41.48
CA GLY A 33 -1.35 -2.10 41.04
C GLY A 33 -0.37 -2.26 39.88
N ALA A 34 0.23 -1.15 39.47
CA ALA A 34 1.32 -1.16 38.49
C ALA A 34 2.64 -1.60 39.14
N GLY A 35 3.39 -2.48 38.48
CA GLY A 35 4.70 -2.96 38.94
C GLY A 35 5.75 -1.87 38.93
N VAL A 36 5.79 -1.03 37.90
CA VAL A 36 6.72 0.11 37.78
C VAL A 36 5.97 1.31 37.24
N VAL A 37 6.11 2.45 37.92
CA VAL A 37 5.65 3.72 37.43
C VAL A 37 6.84 4.67 37.30
N VAL A 38 7.03 5.22 36.09
CA VAL A 38 8.03 6.26 35.82
C VAL A 38 7.26 7.53 35.49
N TYR A 39 7.38 8.52 36.31
CA TYR A 39 6.58 9.76 36.23
C TYR A 39 7.46 10.99 36.41
N SER A 40 7.20 12.01 35.61
CA SER A 40 7.73 13.37 35.83
C SER A 40 6.66 14.40 35.55
N ASN A 41 6.58 15.40 36.37
CA ASN A 41 5.82 16.64 36.14
C ASN A 41 6.76 17.85 35.96
N ASN A 42 8.04 17.59 35.67
CA ASN A 42 9.04 18.62 35.44
C ASN A 42 9.09 18.95 33.96
N ASP A 43 8.70 20.13 33.57
CA ASP A 43 8.67 20.68 32.23
C ASP A 43 10.05 21.14 31.71
N THR A 44 11.07 21.16 32.56
CA THR A 44 12.46 21.50 32.18
C THR A 44 13.38 20.29 32.03
N SER A 45 12.84 19.08 31.99
CA SER A 45 13.64 17.85 31.82
C SER A 45 14.15 17.67 30.37
N ASP A 46 15.46 17.58 30.17
CA ASP A 46 16.10 17.44 28.87
C ASP A 46 16.27 15.98 28.43
N GLY A 47 15.86 15.02 29.22
CA GLY A 47 16.11 13.60 28.95
C GLY A 47 14.85 12.74 28.94
N PRO A 48 14.91 11.57 28.31
CA PRO A 48 13.81 10.62 28.32
C PRO A 48 13.60 10.04 29.73
N LEU A 49 12.32 9.80 30.09
CA LEU A 49 11.96 9.13 31.34
C LEU A 49 12.55 7.72 31.44
N MET A 50 12.66 7.02 30.32
CA MET A 50 13.23 5.68 30.23
C MET A 50 14.12 5.58 29.00
N SER A 51 15.32 5.02 29.16
CA SER A 51 16.26 4.79 28.07
C SER A 51 16.84 3.38 28.15
N LEU A 52 16.67 2.58 27.06
CA LEU A 52 17.28 1.27 26.90
C LEU A 52 18.37 1.36 25.84
N ARG A 53 19.63 1.16 26.20
CA ARG A 53 20.78 1.36 25.32
C ARG A 53 21.78 0.21 25.41
N THR A 54 22.37 -0.14 24.28
CA THR A 54 23.57 -0.98 24.21
C THR A 54 24.63 -0.28 23.38
N GLY A 55 25.88 -0.33 23.78
CA GLY A 55 27.03 0.16 23.01
C GLY A 55 27.82 -0.96 22.30
N LYS A 56 27.30 -2.21 22.31
CA LYS A 56 27.99 -3.33 21.65
C LYS A 56 27.23 -3.76 20.41
N GLU A 57 27.92 -3.70 19.26
CA GLU A 57 27.39 -4.17 17.96
C GLU A 57 27.06 -5.66 17.96
N THR A 58 27.75 -6.46 18.77
CA THR A 58 27.52 -7.91 18.92
C THR A 58 26.32 -8.26 19.82
N PHE A 59 25.57 -7.27 20.32
CA PHE A 59 24.39 -7.52 21.13
C PHE A 59 23.25 -8.06 20.25
N ASN A 60 22.90 -9.33 20.42
CA ASN A 60 21.97 -10.08 19.57
C ASN A 60 20.64 -10.39 20.26
N LYS A 61 20.24 -9.62 21.25
CA LYS A 61 18.98 -9.79 21.99
C LYS A 61 18.13 -8.50 21.87
N SER A 62 16.83 -8.64 22.09
CA SER A 62 15.93 -7.49 22.13
C SER A 62 16.26 -6.59 23.32
N ALA A 63 16.27 -5.29 23.11
CA ALA A 63 16.39 -4.30 24.19
C ALA A 63 15.10 -4.23 25.03
N LEU A 64 13.97 -4.44 24.41
CA LEU A 64 12.65 -4.60 25.05
C LEU A 64 11.99 -5.86 24.49
N PHE A 65 11.55 -6.76 25.37
CA PHE A 65 10.78 -7.95 25.04
C PHE A 65 9.48 -7.92 25.85
N VAL A 66 8.34 -8.00 25.15
CA VAL A 66 7.02 -8.06 25.75
C VAL A 66 6.37 -9.38 25.32
N ASP A 67 6.18 -10.29 26.27
CA ASP A 67 5.42 -11.52 26.09
C ASP A 67 4.11 -11.40 26.88
N TYR A 68 2.98 -11.38 26.17
CA TYR A 68 1.70 -11.05 26.77
C TYR A 68 0.61 -12.02 26.31
N LYS A 69 -0.03 -12.66 27.27
CA LYS A 69 -1.14 -13.59 27.07
C LYS A 69 -2.49 -13.08 27.60
N GLY A 70 -2.63 -11.76 27.69
CA GLY A 70 -3.86 -11.13 28.19
C GLY A 70 -4.90 -10.89 27.11
N THR A 71 -6.03 -10.35 27.52
CA THR A 71 -7.19 -10.05 26.66
C THR A 71 -7.27 -8.58 26.23
N THR A 72 -6.29 -7.75 26.64
CA THR A 72 -6.20 -6.31 26.29
C THR A 72 -4.96 -6.05 25.45
N ASN A 73 -4.56 -4.79 25.31
CA ASN A 73 -3.35 -4.42 24.56
C ASN A 73 -2.08 -4.76 25.36
N ALA A 74 -1.12 -5.46 24.74
CA ALA A 74 0.20 -5.70 25.34
C ALA A 74 0.99 -4.40 25.54
N VAL A 75 0.87 -3.46 24.61
CA VAL A 75 1.46 -2.11 24.68
C VAL A 75 0.39 -1.11 24.28
N ASN A 76 0.21 -0.09 25.10
CA ASN A 76 -0.69 1.02 24.83
C ASN A 76 0.10 2.33 24.89
N ILE A 77 0.17 3.05 23.77
CA ILE A 77 0.86 4.34 23.67
C ILE A 77 -0.20 5.40 23.40
N VAL A 78 -0.37 6.31 24.34
CA VAL A 78 -1.35 7.40 24.25
C VAL A 78 -0.62 8.73 24.35
N MET A 79 -0.66 9.51 23.26
CA MET A 79 -0.25 10.91 23.26
C MET A 79 -1.49 11.78 23.35
N ARG A 80 -1.58 12.57 24.40
CA ARG A 80 -2.67 13.53 24.54
C ARG A 80 -2.29 14.84 23.85
N GLN A 81 -3.29 15.57 23.37
CA GLN A 81 -3.06 16.87 22.74
C GLN A 81 -2.39 17.82 23.74
N PRO A 82 -1.23 18.39 23.42
CA PRO A 82 -0.59 19.40 24.26
C PRO A 82 -1.36 20.72 24.17
N THR A 83 -1.18 21.58 25.18
CA THR A 83 -1.75 22.94 25.21
C THR A 83 -1.20 23.81 24.07
N THR A 84 0.05 23.57 23.66
CA THR A 84 0.68 24.22 22.50
C THR A 84 0.77 23.20 21.37
N PRO A 85 0.21 23.48 20.18
CA PRO A 85 0.31 22.58 19.02
C PRO A 85 1.76 22.28 18.66
N ASN A 86 2.06 21.02 18.37
CA ASN A 86 3.37 20.57 17.90
C ASN A 86 3.22 19.47 16.84
N PHE A 87 4.34 19.14 16.17
CA PHE A 87 4.39 18.10 15.13
C PHE A 87 5.00 16.78 15.64
N SER A 88 4.92 16.50 16.94
CA SER A 88 5.45 15.28 17.53
C SER A 88 4.56 14.07 17.25
N SER A 89 5.18 12.89 17.20
CA SER A 89 4.50 11.62 17.01
C SER A 89 4.45 10.82 18.31
N ALA A 90 3.37 10.08 18.55
CA ALA A 90 3.26 9.17 19.69
C ALA A 90 4.28 8.02 19.63
N LEU A 91 4.63 7.58 18.43
CA LEU A 91 5.65 6.57 18.16
C LEU A 91 6.49 7.01 16.97
N ASN A 92 7.81 7.13 17.18
CA ASN A 92 8.79 7.37 16.12
C ASN A 92 9.75 6.18 16.05
N ILE A 93 9.86 5.55 14.88
CA ILE A 93 10.75 4.41 14.62
C ILE A 93 11.72 4.81 13.51
N THR A 94 13.00 4.83 13.82
CA THR A 94 14.07 5.12 12.87
C THR A 94 15.04 3.96 12.81
N SER A 95 15.47 3.56 11.62
CA SER A 95 16.49 2.53 11.42
C SER A 95 17.48 2.98 10.35
N ASP A 96 18.76 2.90 10.67
CA ASP A 96 19.88 3.10 9.72
C ASP A 96 20.37 1.76 9.15
N ASN A 97 19.72 0.64 9.48
CA ASN A 97 20.09 -0.67 8.97
C ASN A 97 19.65 -0.83 7.51
N GLU A 98 20.61 -0.87 6.60
CA GLU A 98 20.34 -0.99 5.14
C GLU A 98 19.81 -2.38 4.75
N ASN A 99 20.00 -3.42 5.58
CA ASN A 99 19.63 -4.81 5.29
C ASN A 99 18.41 -5.29 6.08
N GLY A 100 17.78 -4.44 6.86
CA GLY A 100 16.64 -4.78 7.71
C GLY A 100 15.46 -3.84 7.57
N SER A 101 14.33 -4.24 8.09
CA SER A 101 13.13 -3.42 8.19
C SER A 101 13.14 -2.61 9.48
N ALA A 102 12.75 -1.33 9.43
CA ALA A 102 12.55 -0.51 10.62
C ALA A 102 11.41 -1.06 11.49
N MET A 103 10.37 -1.62 10.88
CA MET A 103 9.25 -2.24 11.55
C MET A 103 8.80 -3.49 10.79
N GLN A 104 8.58 -4.59 11.50
CA GLN A 104 7.98 -5.81 10.97
C GLN A 104 6.74 -6.16 11.78
N LEU A 105 5.61 -6.32 11.10
CA LEU A 105 4.35 -6.80 11.68
C LEU A 105 4.04 -8.18 11.11
N ARG A 106 3.72 -9.13 11.99
CA ARG A 106 3.31 -10.47 11.60
C ARG A 106 2.07 -10.86 12.41
N GLY A 107 1.00 -11.20 11.72
CA GLY A 107 -0.25 -11.58 12.34
C GLY A 107 -0.90 -12.78 11.65
N SER A 108 -1.90 -13.35 12.30
CA SER A 108 -2.70 -14.47 11.80
C SER A 108 -4.20 -14.24 12.02
N GLU A 109 -4.61 -12.98 11.97
CA GLU A 109 -5.98 -12.54 12.23
C GLU A 109 -6.93 -13.06 11.15
N LYS A 110 -8.08 -13.60 11.58
CA LYS A 110 -9.11 -14.12 10.66
C LYS A 110 -10.09 -13.06 10.17
N ALA A 111 -10.36 -12.04 10.97
CA ALA A 111 -11.41 -11.05 10.69
C ALA A 111 -10.88 -9.62 10.53
N LEU A 112 -9.80 -9.27 11.21
CA LEU A 112 -9.17 -7.93 11.19
C LEU A 112 -7.78 -8.04 10.56
N GLY A 113 -7.25 -6.93 10.05
CA GLY A 113 -5.88 -6.92 9.51
C GLY A 113 -4.82 -6.83 10.61
N THR A 114 -3.63 -7.35 10.34
CA THR A 114 -2.44 -7.22 11.20
C THR A 114 -2.11 -5.75 11.53
N LEU A 115 -2.38 -4.83 10.63
CA LEU A 115 -2.32 -3.38 10.84
C LEU A 115 -3.68 -2.77 10.55
N LYS A 116 -4.26 -2.11 11.55
CA LYS A 116 -5.46 -1.28 11.40
C LYS A 116 -5.09 0.18 11.68
N ILE A 117 -5.34 1.04 10.71
CA ILE A 117 -5.18 2.49 10.85
C ILE A 117 -6.58 3.11 10.82
N THR A 118 -6.91 3.87 11.84
CA THR A 118 -8.13 4.68 11.89
C THR A 118 -7.72 6.14 12.02
N HIS A 119 -8.12 6.96 11.07
CA HIS A 119 -7.94 8.40 11.09
C HIS A 119 -9.30 9.05 11.24
N GLU A 120 -9.46 9.82 12.30
CA GLU A 120 -10.65 10.62 12.57
C GLU A 120 -10.24 12.09 12.43
N ASN A 121 -10.81 12.75 11.42
CA ASN A 121 -10.54 14.16 11.20
C ASN A 121 -11.41 14.99 12.16
N PRO A 122 -10.82 15.80 13.05
CA PRO A 122 -11.57 16.63 13.99
C PRO A 122 -12.25 17.83 13.33
N ASN A 123 -11.91 18.16 12.07
CA ASN A 123 -12.48 19.28 11.36
C ASN A 123 -13.88 18.95 10.83
N VAL A 124 -14.86 19.78 11.12
CA VAL A 124 -16.25 19.59 10.67
C VAL A 124 -16.50 20.14 9.26
N GLU A 125 -15.59 20.92 8.72
CA GLU A 125 -15.68 21.50 7.38
C GLU A 125 -14.78 20.77 6.38
N ALA A 126 -15.34 19.88 5.57
CA ALA A 126 -14.62 19.02 4.63
C ALA A 126 -13.67 19.77 3.67
N LYS A 127 -13.94 21.02 3.36
CA LYS A 127 -13.14 21.81 2.41
C LYS A 127 -11.71 22.14 2.86
N TYR A 128 -11.37 21.94 4.14
CA TYR A 128 -10.06 22.30 4.70
C TYR A 128 -9.11 21.09 4.85
N ASP A 129 -9.50 19.90 4.41
CA ASP A 129 -8.84 18.66 4.82
C ASP A 129 -8.23 17.86 3.67
N GLU A 130 -7.99 18.49 2.52
CA GLU A 130 -7.40 17.84 1.34
C GLU A 130 -6.01 17.22 1.61
N ASN A 131 -5.29 17.73 2.62
CA ASN A 131 -3.95 17.23 2.99
C ASN A 131 -3.95 16.23 4.15
N ALA A 132 -5.10 15.98 4.78
CA ALA A 132 -5.20 15.02 5.88
C ALA A 132 -5.25 13.59 5.34
N THR A 133 -4.27 12.77 5.72
CA THR A 133 -4.14 11.39 5.24
C THR A 133 -3.99 10.42 6.40
N ALA A 134 -4.64 9.25 6.30
CA ALA A 134 -4.44 8.16 7.26
C ALA A 134 -3.09 7.44 7.09
N LEU A 135 -2.56 7.41 5.87
CA LEU A 135 -1.27 6.83 5.53
C LEU A 135 -0.57 7.71 4.50
N SER A 136 0.61 8.24 4.83
CA SER A 136 1.52 8.90 3.90
C SER A 136 2.75 8.04 3.69
N ILE A 137 3.19 7.89 2.44
CA ILE A 137 4.39 7.15 2.06
C ILE A 137 5.26 8.07 1.20
N ASP A 138 6.37 8.53 1.75
CA ASP A 138 7.34 9.38 1.06
C ASP A 138 8.58 8.56 0.70
N ILE A 139 8.88 8.45 -0.60
CA ILE A 139 10.08 7.79 -1.11
C ILE A 139 11.08 8.85 -1.49
N VAL A 140 12.08 9.05 -0.64
CA VAL A 140 13.03 10.15 -0.75
C VAL A 140 14.41 9.62 -1.15
N LYS A 141 15.06 10.34 -2.07
CA LYS A 141 16.43 10.09 -2.47
C LYS A 141 17.41 10.51 -1.36
N LYS A 142 18.24 9.57 -0.87
CA LYS A 142 19.20 9.82 0.22
C LYS A 142 20.31 10.84 -0.14
N GLN A 143 20.78 10.85 -1.41
CA GLN A 143 21.88 11.71 -1.84
C GLN A 143 21.43 12.82 -2.80
N LYS A 144 21.84 14.06 -2.52
CA LYS A 144 21.69 15.19 -3.44
C LYS A 144 22.53 14.94 -4.70
N GLY A 145 21.93 15.04 -5.88
CA GLY A 145 22.62 14.81 -7.16
C GLY A 145 22.64 13.37 -7.68
N GLY A 146 22.21 12.35 -6.93
CA GLY A 146 22.08 10.97 -7.42
C GLY A 146 21.01 10.82 -8.51
N LYS A 147 21.03 9.67 -9.24
CA LYS A 147 20.13 9.37 -10.37
C LYS A 147 18.67 9.09 -9.99
N GLY A 148 18.27 9.21 -8.74
CA GLY A 148 16.95 8.88 -8.24
C GLY A 148 16.94 7.67 -7.32
N THR A 149 15.76 7.09 -7.06
CA THR A 149 15.59 5.87 -6.27
C THR A 149 14.80 4.84 -7.06
N ALA A 150 15.14 3.56 -6.91
CA ALA A 150 14.40 2.43 -7.47
C ALA A 150 13.42 1.80 -6.46
N ALA A 151 13.19 2.42 -5.30
CA ALA A 151 12.29 1.91 -4.28
C ALA A 151 10.83 1.87 -4.74
N GLN A 152 10.08 0.87 -4.28
CA GLN A 152 8.65 0.73 -4.50
C GLN A 152 7.89 1.30 -3.30
N GLY A 153 6.84 2.08 -3.53
CA GLY A 153 6.01 2.65 -2.46
C GLY A 153 5.18 1.59 -1.76
N ILE A 154 4.45 0.79 -2.53
CA ILE A 154 3.63 -0.32 -2.01
C ILE A 154 3.94 -1.56 -2.82
N TYR A 155 4.36 -2.62 -2.16
CA TYR A 155 4.56 -3.94 -2.74
C TYR A 155 3.60 -4.93 -2.08
N ILE A 156 2.72 -5.53 -2.88
CA ILE A 156 1.76 -6.54 -2.43
C ILE A 156 2.09 -7.85 -3.16
N ASN A 157 2.48 -8.86 -2.40
CA ASN A 157 2.72 -10.20 -2.90
C ASN A 157 1.74 -11.19 -2.27
N SER A 158 1.18 -12.08 -3.07
CA SER A 158 0.28 -13.13 -2.61
C SER A 158 0.79 -14.51 -3.05
N THR A 159 0.51 -15.52 -2.25
CA THR A 159 0.84 -16.90 -2.57
C THR A 159 -0.15 -17.49 -3.57
N SER A 160 0.24 -18.59 -4.23
CA SER A 160 -0.66 -19.37 -5.08
C SER A 160 -1.92 -19.80 -4.32
N GLY A 161 -3.08 -19.78 -4.99
CA GLY A 161 -4.38 -20.09 -4.39
C GLY A 161 -5.06 -18.94 -3.65
N THR A 162 -4.46 -17.75 -3.59
CA THR A 162 -5.13 -16.56 -3.07
C THR A 162 -6.30 -16.17 -3.98
N THR A 163 -7.51 -16.10 -3.44
CA THR A 163 -8.73 -15.77 -4.19
C THR A 163 -9.31 -14.38 -3.84
N GLY A 164 -8.75 -13.72 -2.84
CA GLY A 164 -9.18 -12.41 -2.37
C GLY A 164 -8.77 -11.24 -3.28
N LYS A 165 -9.28 -10.07 -2.96
CA LYS A 165 -8.86 -8.80 -3.55
C LYS A 165 -7.56 -8.34 -2.87
N LEU A 166 -6.50 -8.08 -3.66
CA LEU A 166 -5.19 -7.62 -3.15
C LEU A 166 -5.24 -6.15 -2.72
N LEU A 167 -6.00 -5.34 -3.44
CA LEU A 167 -6.31 -3.96 -3.07
C LEU A 167 -7.82 -3.76 -3.19
N ARG A 168 -8.43 -3.11 -2.20
CA ARG A 168 -9.86 -2.82 -2.20
C ARG A 168 -10.13 -1.45 -1.60
N ILE A 169 -10.77 -0.60 -2.37
CA ILE A 169 -11.21 0.74 -1.96
C ILE A 169 -12.73 0.75 -1.92
N ARG A 170 -13.29 1.16 -0.79
CA ARG A 170 -14.73 1.23 -0.56
C ARG A 170 -15.15 2.58 -0.02
N ASN A 171 -16.37 2.96 -0.35
CA ASN A 171 -17.10 3.98 0.36
C ASN A 171 -18.33 3.30 0.98
N LEU A 172 -18.43 3.30 2.31
CA LEU A 172 -19.39 2.49 3.07
C LEU A 172 -19.30 1.00 2.69
N SER A 173 -20.37 0.41 2.17
CA SER A 173 -20.40 -0.99 1.70
C SER A 173 -20.15 -1.15 0.21
N ASP A 174 -19.94 -0.06 -0.54
CA ASP A 174 -19.85 -0.04 -1.99
C ASP A 174 -18.38 -0.08 -2.47
N ASP A 175 -18.04 -1.05 -3.31
CA ASP A 175 -16.70 -1.16 -3.92
C ASP A 175 -16.53 -0.09 -4.99
N LYS A 176 -15.56 0.77 -4.84
CA LYS A 176 -15.20 1.83 -5.81
C LYS A 176 -14.08 1.39 -6.74
N PHE A 177 -13.08 0.71 -6.19
CA PHE A 177 -11.96 0.18 -6.95
C PHE A 177 -11.40 -1.07 -6.27
N TYR A 178 -10.98 -2.06 -7.03
CA TYR A 178 -10.21 -3.19 -6.50
C TYR A 178 -9.30 -3.83 -7.54
N VAL A 179 -8.26 -4.50 -7.07
CA VAL A 179 -7.37 -5.38 -7.85
C VAL A 179 -7.50 -6.79 -7.31
N LYS A 180 -7.75 -7.75 -8.18
CA LYS A 180 -7.84 -9.18 -7.86
C LYS A 180 -6.45 -9.83 -7.85
N SER A 181 -6.37 -11.04 -7.29
CA SER A 181 -5.14 -11.86 -7.28
C SER A 181 -4.70 -12.32 -8.68
N ASP A 182 -5.61 -12.37 -9.66
CA ASP A 182 -5.33 -12.69 -11.06
C ASP A 182 -4.85 -11.48 -11.89
N GLY A 183 -4.75 -10.31 -11.27
CA GLY A 183 -4.37 -9.05 -11.92
C GLY A 183 -5.53 -8.28 -12.55
N GLY A 184 -6.75 -8.84 -12.57
CA GLY A 184 -7.94 -8.11 -12.99
C GLY A 184 -8.24 -6.95 -12.05
N PHE A 185 -8.66 -5.80 -12.60
CA PHE A 185 -9.07 -4.66 -11.79
C PHE A 185 -10.50 -4.21 -12.14
N TYR A 186 -11.11 -3.53 -11.20
CA TYR A 186 -12.45 -2.95 -11.34
C TYR A 186 -12.45 -1.50 -10.86
N ALA A 187 -13.07 -0.63 -11.65
CA ALA A 187 -13.41 0.74 -11.28
C ALA A 187 -14.90 0.96 -11.56
N LYS A 188 -15.66 1.44 -10.59
CA LYS A 188 -17.13 1.53 -10.67
C LYS A 188 -17.60 2.67 -11.55
N GLU A 189 -16.95 3.81 -11.44
CA GLU A 189 -17.35 5.04 -12.12
C GLU A 189 -16.48 5.29 -13.36
N THR A 190 -16.77 6.36 -14.09
CA THR A 190 -15.95 6.79 -15.23
C THR A 190 -14.51 7.00 -14.81
N SER A 191 -13.59 6.37 -15.54
CA SER A 191 -12.14 6.50 -15.32
C SER A 191 -11.53 7.32 -16.46
N GLN A 192 -10.66 8.26 -16.13
CA GLN A 192 -9.91 9.06 -17.09
C GLN A 192 -8.45 8.59 -17.13
N ILE A 193 -7.92 8.42 -18.36
CA ILE A 193 -6.52 8.10 -18.59
C ILE A 193 -6.00 9.12 -19.61
N ASP A 194 -5.17 10.06 -19.17
CA ASP A 194 -4.63 11.11 -20.01
C ASP A 194 -3.50 10.64 -20.93
N GLY A 195 -2.92 9.48 -20.61
CA GLY A 195 -1.87 8.87 -21.43
C GLY A 195 -2.38 7.77 -22.35
N ASN A 196 -1.45 7.14 -23.08
CA ASN A 196 -1.77 6.02 -23.96
C ASN A 196 -2.03 4.74 -23.18
N LEU A 197 -3.18 4.12 -23.38
CA LEU A 197 -3.50 2.79 -22.88
C LEU A 197 -3.17 1.73 -23.94
N LYS A 198 -2.19 0.86 -23.66
CA LYS A 198 -1.85 -0.27 -24.54
C LYS A 198 -2.82 -1.42 -24.27
N LEU A 199 -3.60 -1.77 -25.26
CA LEU A 199 -4.56 -2.87 -25.22
C LEU A 199 -4.17 -3.97 -26.20
N LYS A 200 -4.68 -5.19 -25.98
CA LYS A 200 -4.75 -6.24 -27.00
C LYS A 200 -6.02 -6.05 -27.85
N ASP A 201 -6.05 -6.63 -29.04
CA ASP A 201 -7.25 -6.65 -29.87
C ASP A 201 -8.41 -7.37 -29.13
N PRO A 202 -9.65 -6.89 -29.30
CA PRO A 202 -10.80 -7.47 -28.63
C PRO A 202 -11.07 -8.90 -29.10
N THR A 203 -11.38 -9.79 -28.14
CA THR A 203 -11.82 -11.17 -28.41
C THR A 203 -13.28 -11.40 -28.02
N ALA A 204 -13.93 -10.41 -27.38
CA ALA A 204 -15.33 -10.43 -27.02
C ALA A 204 -15.96 -9.05 -27.27
N ASN A 205 -17.30 -9.00 -27.34
CA ASN A 205 -18.05 -7.80 -27.71
C ASN A 205 -17.97 -6.66 -26.69
N ASP A 206 -17.68 -6.98 -25.43
CA ASP A 206 -17.51 -6.05 -24.31
C ASP A 206 -16.06 -5.57 -24.10
N HIS A 207 -15.13 -6.04 -24.94
CA HIS A 207 -13.74 -5.58 -24.85
C HIS A 207 -13.54 -4.25 -25.58
N ALA A 208 -12.70 -3.39 -25.00
CA ALA A 208 -12.27 -2.17 -25.66
C ALA A 208 -11.47 -2.48 -26.94
N ALA A 209 -11.71 -1.75 -28.02
CA ALA A 209 -11.03 -1.93 -29.29
C ALA A 209 -9.75 -1.08 -29.37
N THR A 210 -8.69 -1.65 -29.96
CA THR A 210 -7.50 -0.89 -30.33
C THR A 210 -7.78 -0.04 -31.57
N LYS A 211 -7.02 1.08 -31.74
CA LYS A 211 -7.11 1.89 -32.97
C LYS A 211 -6.83 1.03 -34.21
N ALA A 212 -5.82 0.15 -34.18
CA ALA A 212 -5.49 -0.70 -35.31
C ALA A 212 -6.63 -1.67 -35.69
N TYR A 213 -7.34 -2.23 -34.69
CA TYR A 213 -8.51 -3.08 -34.92
C TYR A 213 -9.64 -2.30 -35.62
N VAL A 214 -9.94 -1.08 -35.14
CA VAL A 214 -10.98 -0.22 -35.74
C VAL A 214 -10.60 0.20 -37.14
N ASP A 215 -9.37 0.64 -37.38
CA ASP A 215 -8.88 1.06 -38.70
C ASP A 215 -8.95 -0.09 -39.72
N LYS A 216 -8.61 -1.30 -39.31
CA LYS A 216 -8.74 -2.52 -40.15
C LYS A 216 -10.19 -2.79 -40.51
N ALA A 217 -11.10 -2.79 -39.53
CA ALA A 217 -12.54 -2.99 -39.76
C ALA A 217 -13.12 -1.94 -40.74
N ILE A 218 -12.75 -0.67 -40.56
CA ILE A 218 -13.17 0.42 -41.46
C ILE A 218 -12.60 0.23 -42.87
N SER A 219 -11.35 -0.21 -43.01
CA SER A 219 -10.73 -0.48 -44.32
C SER A 219 -11.45 -1.62 -45.06
N GLU A 220 -11.78 -2.69 -44.36
CA GLU A 220 -12.54 -3.83 -44.93
C GLU A 220 -13.95 -3.42 -45.36
N LEU A 221 -14.64 -2.61 -44.56
CA LEU A 221 -15.94 -2.07 -44.90
C LEU A 221 -15.88 -1.17 -46.14
N LYS A 222 -14.89 -0.28 -46.28
CA LYS A 222 -14.68 0.55 -47.46
C LYS A 222 -14.48 -0.28 -48.71
N LYS A 223 -13.68 -1.37 -48.66
CA LYS A 223 -13.48 -2.30 -49.79
C LYS A 223 -14.78 -2.96 -50.23
N LEU A 224 -15.62 -3.38 -49.23
CA LEU A 224 -16.92 -4.01 -49.54
C LEU A 224 -17.90 -3.04 -50.19
N ILE A 225 -17.97 -1.78 -49.71
CA ILE A 225 -18.80 -0.74 -50.29
C ILE A 225 -18.39 -0.44 -51.76
N LEU A 226 -17.07 -0.30 -52.00
CA LEU A 226 -16.56 -0.09 -53.37
C LEU A 226 -16.90 -1.26 -54.27
N LYS A 227 -16.70 -2.50 -53.85
CA LYS A 227 -17.06 -3.70 -54.63
C LYS A 227 -18.57 -3.72 -54.96
N ASN A 228 -19.43 -3.40 -54.01
CA ASN A 228 -20.89 -3.35 -54.26
C ASN A 228 -21.29 -2.21 -55.19
N ARG A 229 -20.65 -1.04 -55.08
CA ARG A 229 -20.87 0.06 -56.05
C ARG A 229 -20.48 -0.30 -57.47
N LEU A 230 -19.30 -0.90 -57.65
CA LEU A 230 -18.83 -1.35 -58.96
C LEU A 230 -19.76 -2.42 -59.57
N ARG A 231 -20.25 -3.35 -58.77
CA ARG A 231 -21.21 -4.35 -59.22
C ARG A 231 -22.49 -3.68 -59.73
N ARG A 232 -23.08 -2.75 -58.99
CA ARG A 232 -24.29 -2.00 -59.42
C ARG A 232 -24.08 -1.23 -60.70
N ILE A 233 -22.93 -0.58 -60.90
CA ILE A 233 -22.59 0.17 -62.11
C ILE A 233 -22.47 -0.77 -63.30
N ASN A 234 -21.89 -1.97 -63.12
CA ASN A 234 -21.78 -2.95 -64.20
C ASN A 234 -23.13 -3.61 -64.54
N GLU A 235 -24.02 -3.80 -63.57
CA GLU A 235 -25.37 -4.30 -63.77
C GLU A 235 -26.30 -3.30 -64.47
N GLN A 236 -26.03 -2.01 -64.32
CA GLN A 236 -26.79 -0.91 -65.01
C GLN A 236 -26.24 -0.53 -66.38
N ARG A 237 -25.12 -1.07 -66.85
CA ARG A 237 -24.66 -0.86 -68.20
C ARG A 237 -25.58 -1.57 -69.18
N PRO A 238 -26.29 -0.88 -70.05
CA PRO A 238 -27.11 -1.54 -71.08
C PRO A 238 -26.21 -2.38 -71.95
N ASN A 239 -26.64 -3.59 -72.25
CA ASN A 239 -25.94 -4.54 -73.14
C ASN A 239 -25.97 -3.97 -74.54
N THR A 240 -25.08 -3.04 -74.89
CA THR A 240 -24.92 -2.52 -76.23
C THR A 240 -24.33 -3.64 -77.07
N TYR A 241 -25.21 -4.47 -77.59
CA TYR A 241 -24.88 -5.38 -78.66
C TYR A 241 -24.39 -4.56 -79.85
N PHE A 242 -23.09 -4.62 -80.11
CA PHE A 242 -22.57 -4.21 -81.38
C PHE A 242 -23.21 -5.13 -82.44
N ARG A 243 -24.26 -4.65 -83.15
CA ARG A 243 -24.70 -5.24 -84.39
C ARG A 243 -23.53 -5.10 -85.36
N ARG A 244 -22.85 -6.21 -85.69
CA ARG A 244 -21.92 -6.31 -86.84
C ARG A 244 -22.76 -6.07 -88.07
N VAL A 245 -22.66 -4.86 -88.61
CA VAL A 245 -23.12 -4.58 -90.00
C VAL A 245 -22.23 -5.37 -90.91
N LYS A 246 -22.80 -6.38 -91.60
CA LYS A 246 -22.12 -7.10 -92.71
C LYS A 246 -21.94 -6.12 -93.87
N PRO A 247 -20.74 -5.98 -94.43
CA PRO A 247 -20.57 -5.22 -95.67
C PRO A 247 -21.30 -5.93 -96.80
N ARG A 248 -22.15 -5.17 -97.53
CA ARG A 248 -22.75 -5.63 -98.80
C ARG A 248 -21.71 -5.37 -99.90
N TYR A 249 -21.22 -6.40 -100.50
CA TYR A 249 -20.49 -6.30 -101.74
C TYR A 249 -21.44 -6.14 -102.92
N TRP A 250 -21.22 -5.15 -103.76
CA TRP A 250 -21.69 -5.01 -105.12
C TRP A 250 -20.68 -5.59 -106.08
#